data_f7cbab885435b9576f9dc27f6c65921a
#
_entry.id   f7cbab885435b9576f9dc27f6c65921a
#
_cell.length_a   1.000
_cell.length_b   1.000
_cell.length_c   1.000
_cell.angle_alpha   90.00
_cell.angle_beta   90.00
_cell.angle_gamma   90.00
#
_symmetry.space_group_name_H-M   'P 1'
#
loop_
_entity.id
_entity.type
_entity.pdbx_description
1 polymer ?
#
loop_
_entity_poly.entity_id
_entity_poly.type
_entity_poly.pdbx_seq_one_letter_code
_entity_poly.pdbx_strand_id
1 'polypeptide(L)'
;MTXIFGVGVDQVNLNRVRKLLEKXQSKFEKRCFTKNEIIYANRFNDPSKRLGARFAGKEAVMKSLGKGWRQLNWXEIEITGGGXPTVILHGKAAELASEQNIKDVHISLSHEQEMAIAFAVSEVV
;
A
#
# COMPACT_ATOMS: atom_id res chain seq x y z
N MET A 1 -16.08 -19.57 -9.46
CA MET A 1 -15.05 -20.03 -8.52
C MET A 1 -13.82 -19.12 -8.56
N THR A 2 -13.22 -18.93 -7.42
CA THR A 2 -12.05 -18.05 -7.35
C THR A 2 -10.82 -18.79 -6.81
N UNK A 3 -9.68 -18.23 -7.10
CA UNK A 3 -8.46 -18.77 -6.65
C UNK A 3 -7.64 -17.61 -6.18
N ILE A 4 -6.73 -18.07 -5.52
CA ILE A 4 -5.73 -17.10 -5.09
C ILE A 4 -4.67 -16.95 -6.17
N PHE A 5 -4.48 -15.73 -6.62
CA PHE A 5 -3.43 -15.40 -7.58
C PHE A 5 -2.08 -15.25 -6.88
N GLY A 6 -2.06 -14.51 -5.77
CA GLY A 6 -0.82 -14.31 -5.05
C GLY A 6 -1.06 -13.75 -3.67
N VAL A 7 -0.02 -13.82 -2.85
CA VAL A 7 -0.03 -13.26 -1.52
C VAL A 7 1.20 -12.37 -1.35
N GLY A 8 1.08 -11.40 -0.46
CA GLY A 8 2.20 -10.53 -0.16
C GLY A 8 2.17 -10.11 1.29
N VAL A 9 3.34 -9.99 1.87
CA VAL A 9 3.50 -9.45 3.21
C VAL A 9 4.67 -8.50 3.20
N ASP A 10 4.54 -7.43 3.96
CA ASP A 10 5.64 -6.50 4.11
C ASP A 10 5.55 -5.88 5.48
N GLN A 11 6.70 -5.43 5.97
CA GLN A 11 6.72 -4.71 7.23
C GLN A 11 7.70 -3.55 7.11
N VAL A 12 7.45 -2.51 7.90
CA VAL A 12 8.28 -1.34 7.86
C VAL A 12 8.49 -0.80 9.27
N ASN A 13 9.69 -0.31 9.49
CA ASN A 13 10.03 0.35 10.74
C ASN A 13 9.54 1.79 10.67
N LEU A 14 8.69 2.20 11.63
CA LEU A 14 8.10 3.54 11.58
C LEU A 14 9.11 4.65 11.82
N ASN A 15 10.22 4.36 12.52
CA ASN A 15 11.29 5.34 12.64
C ASN A 15 11.89 5.69 11.29
N ARG A 16 12.03 4.70 10.42
CA ARG A 16 12.53 4.97 9.06
C ARG A 16 11.57 5.89 8.30
N VAL A 17 10.27 5.64 8.46
CA VAL A 17 9.28 6.49 7.81
C VAL A 17 9.37 7.93 8.35
N ARG A 18 9.50 8.07 9.67
CA ARG A 18 9.63 9.40 10.26
C ARG A 18 10.85 10.13 9.72
N LYS A 19 11.97 9.42 9.59
CA LYS A 19 13.19 10.02 9.06
C LYS A 19 13.02 10.47 7.62
N LEU A 20 12.33 9.65 6.81
CA LEU A 20 12.03 10.03 5.44
C LEU A 20 11.15 11.28 5.38
N LEU A 21 10.16 11.36 6.26
CA LEU A 21 9.30 12.52 6.33
C LEU A 21 10.08 13.77 6.77
N GLU A 22 11.02 13.61 7.68
CA GLU A 22 11.85 14.73 8.12
C GLU A 22 12.77 15.23 7.03
N LYS A 23 13.32 14.35 6.25
CA LYS A 23 14.27 14.73 5.19
C LYS A 23 13.60 15.14 3.90
N UNK A 24 12.68 14.46 3.50
CA UNK A 24 12.24 14.63 2.36
C UNK A 24 10.87 14.55 2.27
N GLN A 25 10.28 15.14 2.93
CA GLN A 25 8.84 14.93 3.02
C GLN A 25 8.14 15.03 1.68
N SER A 26 8.38 16.14 0.99
CA SER A 26 7.68 16.38 -0.27
C SER A 26 8.00 15.28 -1.29
N LYS A 27 9.26 14.93 -1.41
CA LYS A 27 9.68 13.88 -2.34
C LYS A 27 9.03 12.54 -2.02
N PHE A 28 9.09 12.16 -0.74
CA PHE A 28 8.56 10.87 -0.30
C PHE A 28 7.06 10.81 -0.53
N GLU A 29 6.36 11.89 -0.14
CA GLU A 29 4.91 11.92 -0.31
C GLU A 29 4.50 11.86 -1.77
N LYS A 30 5.15 12.66 -2.62
CA LYS A 30 4.79 12.69 -4.05
C LYS A 30 5.09 11.39 -4.75
N ARG A 31 6.18 10.75 -4.38
CA ARG A 31 6.57 9.51 -5.03
C ARG A 31 5.70 8.34 -4.61
N CYS A 32 5.29 8.30 -3.35
CA CYS A 32 4.75 7.07 -2.79
C CYS A 32 3.27 7.11 -2.47
N PHE A 33 2.66 8.28 -2.36
CA PHE A 33 1.30 8.37 -1.85
C PHE A 33 0.41 9.21 -2.73
N THR A 34 -0.87 8.82 -2.82
CA THR A 34 -1.86 9.63 -3.50
C THR A 34 -2.27 10.79 -2.59
N LYS A 35 -2.91 11.79 -3.18
CA LYS A 35 -3.45 12.92 -2.42
C LYS A 35 -4.37 12.44 -1.30
N ASN A 36 -5.24 11.48 -1.60
CA ASN A 36 -6.20 10.99 -0.61
C ASN A 36 -5.49 10.35 0.57
N GLU A 37 -4.42 9.60 0.30
CA GLU A 37 -3.66 8.97 1.38
C GLU A 37 -3.00 10.00 2.27
N ILE A 38 -2.48 11.07 1.67
CA ILE A 38 -1.83 12.13 2.43
C ILE A 38 -2.84 12.89 3.27
N ILE A 39 -4.00 13.22 2.68
CA ILE A 39 -5.06 13.91 3.41
C ILE A 39 -5.49 13.10 4.62
N TYR A 40 -5.70 11.80 4.40
CA TYR A 40 -6.11 10.93 5.50
C TYR A 40 -5.07 10.90 6.63
N ALA A 41 -3.79 10.72 6.27
CA ALA A 41 -2.73 10.61 7.27
C ALA A 41 -2.59 11.90 8.07
N ASN A 42 -2.82 13.04 7.42
CA ASN A 42 -2.66 14.33 8.09
C ASN A 42 -3.79 14.68 9.06
N ARG A 43 -4.79 13.83 9.16
CA ARG A 43 -5.79 13.98 10.22
C ARG A 43 -5.22 13.66 11.60
N PHE A 44 -4.08 13.00 11.65
CA PHE A 44 -3.51 12.51 12.90
C PHE A 44 -2.28 13.30 13.28
N ASN A 45 -2.00 13.38 14.57
CA ASN A 45 -0.85 14.14 15.06
C ASN A 45 0.46 13.59 14.51
N ASP A 46 0.55 12.28 14.40
CA ASP A 46 1.75 11.63 13.85
C ASP A 46 1.35 10.89 12.59
N PRO A 47 1.46 11.52 11.42
CA PRO A 47 1.04 10.85 10.19
C PRO A 47 1.90 9.66 9.79
N SER A 48 3.07 9.50 10.43
CA SER A 48 3.98 8.44 10.02
C SER A 48 3.39 7.04 10.21
N LYS A 49 2.52 6.86 11.20
CA LYS A 49 1.91 5.55 11.43
C LYS A 49 1.02 5.15 10.26
N ARG A 50 0.17 6.09 9.81
CA ARG A 50 -0.74 5.80 8.70
C ARG A 50 0.01 5.70 7.38
N LEU A 51 0.96 6.60 7.15
CA LEU A 51 1.76 6.51 5.94
C LEU A 51 2.62 5.26 5.93
N GLY A 52 3.20 4.90 7.07
CA GLY A 52 4.00 3.70 7.15
C GLY A 52 3.20 2.44 6.88
N ALA A 53 2.00 2.34 7.46
CA ALA A 53 1.15 1.18 7.22
C ALA A 53 0.75 1.12 5.74
N ARG A 54 0.43 2.26 5.14
CA ARG A 54 0.08 2.28 3.73
C ARG A 54 1.27 1.96 2.83
N PHE A 55 2.45 2.41 3.21
CA PHE A 55 3.65 2.06 2.46
C PHE A 55 3.89 0.55 2.45
N ALA A 56 3.80 -0.07 3.62
CA ALA A 56 3.90 -1.52 3.73
C ALA A 56 2.77 -2.18 2.93
N GLY A 57 1.58 -1.61 2.98
CA GLY A 57 0.44 -2.15 2.24
C GLY A 57 0.66 -2.13 0.74
N LYS A 58 1.21 -1.04 0.22
CA LYS A 58 1.49 -0.96 -1.21
C LYS A 58 2.49 -2.03 -1.65
N GLU A 59 3.51 -2.25 -0.84
CA GLU A 59 4.48 -3.29 -1.17
C GLU A 59 3.86 -4.68 -1.07
N ALA A 60 3.03 -4.92 -0.06
CA ALA A 60 2.35 -6.20 0.06
C ALA A 60 1.44 -6.45 -1.15
N VAL A 61 0.72 -5.42 -1.59
CA VAL A 61 -0.13 -5.55 -2.78
C VAL A 61 0.71 -5.85 -4.01
N MET A 62 1.81 -5.13 -4.21
CA MET A 62 2.69 -5.41 -5.34
C MET A 62 3.15 -6.86 -5.35
N LYS A 63 3.55 -7.38 -4.19
CA LYS A 63 3.97 -8.77 -4.09
C LYS A 63 2.83 -9.72 -4.45
N SER A 64 1.61 -9.40 -4.01
CA SER A 64 0.47 -10.24 -4.32
C SER A 64 0.12 -10.23 -5.80
N LEU A 65 0.52 -9.17 -6.51
CA LEU A 65 0.34 -9.08 -7.95
C LEU A 65 1.52 -9.69 -8.73
N GLY A 66 2.56 -10.11 -8.03
CA GLY A 66 3.74 -10.68 -8.64
C GLY A 66 4.69 -9.67 -9.25
N LYS A 67 4.60 -8.41 -8.82
CA LYS A 67 5.44 -7.33 -9.35
C LYS A 67 6.02 -6.54 -8.19
N GLY A 68 7.00 -5.72 -8.50
CA GLY A 68 7.61 -4.86 -7.51
C GLY A 68 7.60 -3.41 -7.93
N TRP A 69 8.23 -2.58 -7.11
CA TRP A 69 8.23 -1.13 -7.35
C TRP A 69 9.05 -0.75 -8.60
N ARG A 70 9.82 -1.68 -9.13
CA ARG A 70 10.51 -1.43 -10.40
C ARG A 70 9.58 -1.53 -11.59
N GLN A 71 8.52 -2.32 -11.48
CA GLN A 71 7.55 -2.49 -12.55
C GLN A 71 6.32 -1.62 -12.36
N LEU A 72 5.95 -1.34 -11.11
CA LEU A 72 4.75 -0.58 -10.79
C LEU A 72 5.12 0.68 -10.02
N ASN A 73 4.34 1.73 -10.23
CA ASN A 73 4.52 2.99 -9.52
C ASN A 73 3.73 2.95 -8.21
N TRP A 74 4.33 3.46 -7.17
CA TRP A 74 3.65 3.51 -5.87
C TRP A 74 2.27 4.16 -5.92
N UNK A 75 2.14 5.06 -6.64
CA UNK A 75 1.00 5.77 -6.74
C UNK A 75 -0.08 5.10 -7.37
N GLU A 76 0.27 4.00 -8.05
CA GLU A 76 -0.79 3.23 -8.74
C GLU A 76 -1.58 2.33 -7.79
N ILE A 77 -1.10 2.15 -6.59
CA ILE A 77 -1.78 1.35 -5.58
C ILE A 77 -2.23 2.29 -4.48
N GLU A 78 -3.53 2.47 -4.38
CA GLU A 78 -4.10 3.39 -3.39
C GLU A 78 -4.81 2.58 -2.32
N ILE A 79 -4.55 2.91 -1.06
CA ILE A 79 -5.18 2.24 0.06
C ILE A 79 -6.06 3.25 0.78
N THR A 80 -7.36 2.96 0.83
CA THR A 80 -8.35 3.87 1.39
C THR A 80 -8.98 3.27 2.63
N GLY A 81 -9.70 4.11 3.34
CA GLY A 81 -10.49 3.67 4.48
C GLY A 81 -9.70 3.63 5.76
N GLY A 82 -10.40 3.79 6.85
CA GLY A 82 -9.80 3.80 8.16
C GLY A 82 -9.93 2.49 8.88
N GLY A 83 -11.08 1.92 8.87
CA GLY A 83 -11.34 0.63 9.51
C GLY A 83 -11.12 -0.54 8.58
N UNK A 84 -11.36 -0.63 7.35
CA UNK A 84 -11.26 -1.39 6.64
C UNK A 84 -10.72 -0.95 5.63
N PRO A 85 -9.57 -1.11 5.49
CA PRO A 85 -8.90 -0.58 4.31
C PRO A 85 -9.27 -1.34 3.04
N THR A 86 -9.32 -0.60 1.96
CA THR A 86 -9.57 -1.20 0.65
C THR A 86 -8.50 -0.75 -0.32
N VAL A 87 -8.31 -1.52 -1.39
CA VAL A 87 -7.29 -1.26 -2.40
C VAL A 87 -7.96 -0.78 -3.67
N ILE A 88 -7.47 0.33 -4.21
CA ILE A 88 -7.87 0.81 -5.53
C ILE A 88 -6.62 0.80 -6.40
N LEU A 89 -6.71 0.12 -7.54
CA LEU A 89 -5.60 0.05 -8.48
C LEU A 89 -5.82 1.07 -9.59
N HIS A 90 -4.73 1.74 -9.96
CA HIS A 90 -4.74 2.73 -11.04
C HIS A 90 -3.70 2.37 -12.08
N GLY A 91 -3.83 2.94 -13.26
CA GLY A 91 -2.81 2.90 -14.29
C GLY A 91 -2.33 1.50 -14.64
N LYS A 92 -1.04 1.32 -14.64
CA LYS A 92 -0.44 0.05 -15.04
C LYS A 92 -0.84 -1.09 -14.12
N ALA A 93 -0.96 -0.82 -12.82
CA ALA A 93 -1.38 -1.85 -11.87
C ALA A 93 -2.80 -2.32 -12.17
N ALA A 94 -3.69 -1.39 -12.52
CA ALA A 94 -5.05 -1.76 -12.89
C ALA A 94 -5.07 -2.57 -14.19
N GLU A 95 -4.24 -2.19 -15.16
CA GLU A 95 -4.14 -2.93 -16.41
C GLU A 95 -3.65 -4.36 -16.19
N LEU A 96 -2.62 -4.50 -15.37
CA LEU A 96 -2.08 -5.80 -15.04
C LEU A 96 -3.13 -6.68 -14.39
N ALA A 97 -3.86 -6.14 -13.43
CA ALA A 97 -4.89 -6.90 -12.74
C ALA A 97 -5.97 -7.36 -13.71
N SER A 98 -6.37 -6.46 -14.61
CA SER A 98 -7.38 -6.81 -15.62
C SER A 98 -6.89 -7.93 -16.52
N GLU A 99 -5.65 -7.85 -16.99
CA GLU A 99 -5.08 -8.85 -17.88
C GLU A 99 -5.00 -10.23 -17.21
N GLN A 100 -4.77 -10.24 -15.92
CA GLN A 100 -4.62 -11.47 -15.16
C GLN A 100 -5.95 -11.96 -14.56
N ASN A 101 -7.04 -11.26 -14.86
CA ASN A 101 -8.36 -11.60 -14.33
C ASN A 101 -8.41 -11.54 -12.80
N ILE A 102 -7.65 -10.63 -12.22
CA ILE A 102 -7.68 -10.43 -10.79
C ILE A 102 -8.94 -9.65 -10.45
N LYS A 103 -9.78 -10.26 -9.63
CA LYS A 103 -11.07 -9.72 -9.26
C LYS A 103 -10.98 -8.79 -8.06
N ASP A 104 -10.30 -9.24 -7.03
CA ASP A 104 -10.19 -8.49 -5.77
C ASP A 104 -8.77 -8.54 -5.25
N VAL A 105 -8.38 -7.48 -4.56
CA VAL A 105 -7.16 -7.48 -3.76
C VAL A 105 -7.59 -7.15 -2.34
N HIS A 106 -7.38 -8.12 -1.45
CA HIS A 106 -7.73 -7.97 -0.04
C HIS A 106 -6.50 -7.53 0.72
N ILE A 107 -6.70 -6.69 1.74
CA ILE A 107 -5.56 -6.18 2.49
C ILE A 107 -5.90 -6.12 3.97
N SER A 108 -4.88 -6.36 4.78
CA SER A 108 -4.96 -6.18 6.21
C SER A 108 -3.73 -5.41 6.65
N LEU A 109 -3.92 -4.43 7.50
CA LEU A 109 -2.85 -3.60 8.04
C LEU A 109 -2.86 -3.69 9.54
N SER A 110 -1.67 -3.69 10.14
CA SER A 110 -1.54 -3.69 11.58
C SER A 110 -0.29 -2.92 11.96
N HIS A 111 -0.32 -2.30 13.12
CA HIS A 111 0.91 -1.72 13.63
C HIS A 111 0.95 -1.88 15.14
N GLU A 112 2.15 -2.03 15.64
CA GLU A 112 2.39 -2.14 17.06
C GLU A 112 3.74 -1.53 17.36
N GLN A 113 3.75 -0.60 18.31
CA GLN A 113 4.97 0.11 18.65
C GLN A 113 5.59 0.75 17.40
N GLU A 114 6.79 0.38 17.05
CA GLU A 114 7.51 1.02 15.95
C GLU A 114 7.47 0.24 14.64
N MET A 115 6.56 -0.73 14.53
CA MET A 115 6.46 -1.54 13.33
C MET A 115 5.07 -1.46 12.75
N ALA A 116 5.00 -1.41 11.42
CA ALA A 116 3.76 -1.63 10.70
C ALA A 116 3.92 -2.85 9.81
N ILE A 117 2.85 -3.61 9.67
CA ILE A 117 2.86 -4.81 8.84
C ILE A 117 1.62 -4.81 7.97
N ALA A 118 1.76 -5.34 6.77
CA ALA A 118 0.65 -5.44 5.84
C ALA A 118 0.65 -6.81 5.20
N PHE A 119 -0.54 -7.32 4.95
CA PHE A 119 -0.72 -8.59 4.28
C PHE A 119 -1.77 -8.41 3.19
N ALA A 120 -1.48 -8.91 2.00
CA ALA A 120 -2.38 -8.76 0.86
C ALA A 120 -2.59 -10.11 0.18
N VAL A 121 -3.81 -10.30 -0.32
CA VAL A 121 -4.17 -11.48 -1.09
C VAL A 121 -4.88 -11.02 -2.35
N SER A 122 -4.37 -11.40 -3.51
CA SER A 122 -5.05 -11.12 -4.76
C SER A 122 -5.76 -12.38 -5.23
N GLU A 123 -6.94 -12.19 -5.78
CA GLU A 123 -7.88 -13.27 -6.06
C GLU A 123 -8.32 -13.16 -7.50
N VAL A 124 -8.28 -14.29 -8.22
CA VAL A 124 -8.73 -14.34 -9.62
C VAL A 124 -10.07 -15.06 -9.71
N VAL A 125 -10.74 -14.78 -10.79
CA VAL A 125 -12.01 -15.47 -11.09
C VAL A 125 -11.75 -16.72 -11.91
#